data_69be788044a755be86b65d0ab1d21118
#
_entry.id   69be788044a755be86b65d0ab1d21118
#
_cell.length_a   1.000
_cell.length_b   1.000
_cell.length_c   1.000
_cell.angle_alpha   90.00
_cell.angle_beta   90.00
_cell.angle_gamma   90.00
#
_symmetry.space_group_name_H-M   'P 1'
#
loop_
_entity.id
_entity.type
_entity.pdbx_description
1 polymer ?
#
loop_
_entity_poly.entity_id
_entity_poly.type
_entity_poly.pdbx_seq_one_letter_code
_entity_poly.pdbx_strand_id
1 'polypeptide(L)'
;DMLRNLSGRAMLRMGEGDMEAAWSDCRTMFQLSNGVEPHSLIGWLMRISAYEITLQTTAALLEVDSDAQRLLAVEAFIGKLSPVGDAREMVETFERIMYLSAVVDLSRNRFGFEELTGSKRESIRGMDWNQVLRRGNEAFDALAQTMEGDRQLQADKLEKWEAEFIIRLEEIGVVERVRRGATLNGRARTCSDILIALMIPATLR
;
A
#
# COMPACT_ATOMS: atom_id res chain seq x y z
N ASP A 1 3.68 7.71 13.29
CA ASP A 1 3.94 7.95 14.72
C ASP A 1 3.14 9.11 15.34
N MET A 2 2.87 10.21 14.61
CA MET A 2 2.15 11.37 15.17
C MET A 2 0.75 11.03 15.69
N LEU A 3 -0.06 10.28 14.94
CA LEU A 3 -1.40 9.85 15.39
C LEU A 3 -1.35 8.95 16.62
N ARG A 4 -0.40 8.04 16.69
CA ARG A 4 -0.20 7.19 17.89
C ARG A 4 0.19 8.02 19.11
N ASN A 5 1.02 9.04 18.92
CA ASN A 5 1.38 9.96 20.00
C ASN A 5 0.18 10.78 20.48
N LEU A 6 -0.66 11.26 19.56
CA LEU A 6 -1.90 11.95 19.91
C LEU A 6 -2.89 11.03 20.61
N SER A 7 -3.06 9.79 20.13
CA SER A 7 -3.87 8.77 20.78
C SER A 7 -3.40 8.50 22.21
N GLY A 8 -2.11 8.24 22.41
CA GLY A 8 -1.53 8.04 23.74
C GLY A 8 -1.73 9.24 24.67
N ARG A 9 -1.57 10.46 24.14
CA ARG A 9 -1.80 11.68 24.90
C ARG A 9 -3.28 11.88 25.27
N ALA A 10 -4.20 11.59 24.34
CA ALA A 10 -5.63 11.64 24.61
C ALA A 10 -6.02 10.65 25.71
N MET A 11 -5.49 9.43 25.67
CA MET A 11 -5.75 8.41 26.71
C MET A 11 -5.17 8.81 28.07
N LEU A 12 -3.99 9.45 28.10
CA LEU A 12 -3.39 9.97 29.34
C LEU A 12 -4.28 11.06 29.97
N ARG A 13 -4.69 12.05 29.15
CA ARG A 13 -5.57 13.15 29.58
C ARG A 13 -6.92 12.66 30.09
N MET A 14 -7.49 11.66 29.42
CA MET A 14 -8.68 10.96 29.89
C MET A 14 -8.46 10.36 31.28
N GLY A 15 -7.34 9.68 31.51
CA GLY A 15 -6.98 9.12 32.83
C GLY A 15 -6.77 10.17 33.92
N GLU A 16 -6.34 11.38 33.56
CA GLU A 16 -6.19 12.54 34.45
C GLU A 16 -7.51 13.31 34.67
N GLY A 17 -8.58 12.92 34.01
CA GLY A 17 -9.90 13.59 34.07
C GLY A 17 -10.01 14.84 33.20
N ASP A 18 -9.01 15.18 32.38
CA ASP A 18 -9.04 16.32 31.45
C ASP A 18 -9.69 15.88 30.11
N MET A 19 -10.99 15.65 30.17
CA MET A 19 -11.78 15.20 29.01
C MET A 19 -11.79 16.21 27.87
N GLU A 20 -11.77 17.51 28.18
CA GLU A 20 -11.78 18.58 27.14
C GLU A 20 -10.49 18.52 26.30
N ALA A 21 -9.34 18.38 26.94
CA ALA A 21 -8.07 18.26 26.23
C ALA A 21 -7.97 16.92 25.49
N ALA A 22 -8.50 15.81 26.05
CA ALA A 22 -8.55 14.51 25.37
C ALA A 22 -9.36 14.59 24.06
N TRP A 23 -10.53 15.23 24.10
CA TRP A 23 -11.36 15.45 22.92
C TRP A 23 -10.72 16.43 21.90
N SER A 24 -9.95 17.40 22.37
CA SER A 24 -9.18 18.28 21.47
C SER A 24 -8.13 17.49 20.68
N ASP A 25 -7.44 16.54 21.31
CA ASP A 25 -6.50 15.65 20.63
C ASP A 25 -7.22 14.75 19.62
N CYS A 26 -8.35 14.17 20.01
CA CYS A 26 -9.17 13.34 19.13
C CYS A 26 -9.62 14.12 17.88
N ARG A 27 -10.08 15.35 18.05
CA ARG A 27 -10.44 16.25 16.94
C ARG A 27 -9.27 16.50 15.98
N THR A 28 -8.09 16.71 16.54
CA THR A 28 -6.86 16.86 15.75
C THR A 28 -6.53 15.60 14.96
N MET A 29 -6.73 14.41 15.57
CA MET A 29 -6.55 13.14 14.88
C MET A 29 -7.51 12.96 13.69
N PHE A 30 -8.78 13.33 13.84
CA PHE A 30 -9.73 13.33 12.71
C PHE A 30 -9.27 14.24 11.56
N GLN A 31 -8.80 15.44 11.87
CA GLN A 31 -8.32 16.38 10.86
C GLN A 31 -7.09 15.84 10.12
N LEU A 32 -6.14 15.27 10.84
CA LEU A 32 -4.94 14.68 10.26
C LEU A 32 -5.27 13.45 9.40
N SER A 33 -6.12 12.56 9.90
CA SER A 33 -6.54 11.35 9.18
C SER A 33 -7.26 11.70 7.87
N ASN A 34 -8.12 12.71 7.90
CA ASN A 34 -8.84 13.17 6.72
C ASN A 34 -7.94 13.90 5.70
N GLY A 35 -6.82 14.46 6.16
CA GLY A 35 -5.83 15.14 5.30
C GLY A 35 -4.88 14.20 4.57
N VAL A 36 -4.90 12.88 4.87
CA VAL A 36 -4.10 11.91 4.12
C VAL A 36 -4.75 11.64 2.77
N GLU A 37 -4.17 12.14 1.70
CA GLU A 37 -4.65 11.88 0.34
C GLU A 37 -4.03 10.59 -0.21
N PRO A 38 -4.84 9.59 -0.59
CA PRO A 38 -4.34 8.31 -1.07
C PRO A 38 -3.98 8.41 -2.57
N HIS A 39 -2.74 8.80 -2.87
CA HIS A 39 -2.22 8.81 -4.24
C HIS A 39 -1.51 7.52 -4.64
N SER A 40 -1.48 6.51 -3.76
CA SER A 40 -0.89 5.20 -4.00
C SER A 40 -1.51 4.19 -3.06
N LEU A 41 -1.25 2.90 -3.30
CA LEU A 41 -1.69 1.84 -2.41
C LEU A 41 -1.12 2.02 -0.98
N ILE A 42 0.12 2.49 -0.86
CA ILE A 42 0.72 2.84 0.45
C ILE A 42 -0.05 3.99 1.10
N GLY A 43 -0.34 5.06 0.36
CA GLY A 43 -1.14 6.19 0.86
C GLY A 43 -2.54 5.75 1.28
N TRP A 44 -3.16 4.86 0.54
CA TRP A 44 -4.45 4.25 0.86
C TRP A 44 -4.40 3.46 2.19
N LEU A 45 -3.39 2.59 2.36
CA LEU A 45 -3.16 1.83 3.60
C LEU A 45 -2.87 2.77 4.80
N MET A 46 -2.07 3.80 4.58
CA MET A 46 -1.79 4.82 5.62
C MET A 46 -3.07 5.52 6.07
N ARG A 47 -3.98 5.83 5.15
CA ARG A 47 -5.28 6.44 5.46
C ARG A 47 -6.17 5.51 6.28
N ILE A 48 -6.26 4.23 5.90
CA ILE A 48 -7.00 3.22 6.67
C ILE A 48 -6.45 3.14 8.10
N SER A 49 -5.13 3.00 8.25
CA SER A 49 -4.49 2.92 9.56
C SER A 49 -4.71 4.19 10.39
N ALA A 50 -4.72 5.36 9.75
CA ALA A 50 -5.00 6.62 10.41
C ALA A 50 -6.45 6.67 10.94
N TYR A 51 -7.42 6.25 10.14
CA TYR A 51 -8.81 6.17 10.56
C TYR A 51 -9.00 5.13 11.68
N GLU A 52 -8.37 3.98 11.58
CA GLU A 52 -8.44 2.94 12.60
C GLU A 52 -7.97 3.46 13.97
N ILE A 53 -6.79 4.07 14.05
CA ILE A 53 -6.25 4.63 15.30
C ILE A 53 -7.19 5.70 15.85
N THR A 54 -7.70 6.58 14.98
CA THR A 54 -8.60 7.69 15.37
C THR A 54 -9.91 7.16 15.91
N LEU A 55 -10.54 6.20 15.23
CA LEU A 55 -11.82 5.62 15.64
C LEU A 55 -11.69 4.79 16.90
N GLN A 56 -10.62 4.03 17.09
CA GLN A 56 -10.34 3.29 18.33
C GLN A 56 -10.19 4.24 19.52
N THR A 57 -9.43 5.34 19.35
CA THR A 57 -9.29 6.35 20.40
C THR A 57 -10.62 7.02 20.72
N THR A 58 -11.41 7.34 19.68
CA THR A 58 -12.74 7.92 19.84
C THR A 58 -13.68 7.00 20.61
N ALA A 59 -13.68 5.71 20.26
CA ALA A 59 -14.52 4.72 20.96
C ALA A 59 -14.16 4.63 22.44
N ALA A 60 -12.86 4.59 22.78
CA ALA A 60 -12.43 4.57 24.17
C ALA A 60 -12.83 5.84 24.95
N LEU A 61 -12.80 7.03 24.34
CA LEU A 61 -13.28 8.25 24.96
C LEU A 61 -14.82 8.22 25.18
N LEU A 62 -15.59 7.70 24.22
CA LEU A 62 -17.04 7.58 24.32
C LEU A 62 -17.48 6.58 25.40
N GLU A 63 -16.70 5.57 25.74
CA GLU A 63 -16.98 4.64 26.82
C GLU A 63 -16.98 5.33 28.20
N VAL A 64 -16.18 6.39 28.35
CA VAL A 64 -16.03 7.13 29.61
C VAL A 64 -16.89 8.39 29.64
N ASP A 65 -17.12 9.01 28.50
CA ASP A 65 -17.80 10.30 28.38
C ASP A 65 -19.06 10.17 27.51
N SER A 66 -20.19 10.19 28.15
CA SER A 66 -21.53 10.08 27.54
C SER A 66 -22.21 11.42 27.25
N ASP A 67 -21.46 12.52 27.15
CA ASP A 67 -22.02 13.84 26.83
C ASP A 67 -22.67 13.82 25.43
N ALA A 68 -23.97 14.13 25.40
CA ALA A 68 -24.79 14.10 24.19
C ALA A 68 -24.24 15.09 23.10
N GLN A 69 -23.71 16.23 23.50
CA GLN A 69 -23.13 17.19 22.53
C GLN A 69 -21.88 16.65 21.89
N ARG A 70 -21.06 15.92 22.64
CA ARG A 70 -19.85 15.26 22.11
C ARG A 70 -20.18 14.11 21.17
N LEU A 71 -21.20 13.32 21.49
CA LEU A 71 -21.72 12.29 20.58
C LEU A 71 -22.15 12.88 19.23
N LEU A 72 -22.92 13.96 19.25
CA LEU A 72 -23.32 14.66 18.02
C LEU A 72 -22.12 15.23 17.25
N ALA A 73 -21.10 15.74 17.96
CA ALA A 73 -19.88 16.22 17.33
C ALA A 73 -19.09 15.09 16.66
N VAL A 74 -18.99 13.91 17.29
CA VAL A 74 -18.34 12.73 16.71
C VAL A 74 -19.10 12.24 15.48
N GLU A 75 -20.43 12.16 15.55
CA GLU A 75 -21.27 11.82 14.40
C GLU A 75 -21.02 12.77 13.22
N ALA A 76 -20.97 14.07 13.48
CA ALA A 76 -20.67 15.08 12.47
C ALA A 76 -19.25 14.96 11.91
N PHE A 77 -18.27 14.53 12.69
CA PHE A 77 -16.91 14.24 12.20
C PHE A 77 -16.88 12.99 11.33
N ILE A 78 -17.50 11.90 11.78
CA ILE A 78 -17.57 10.64 11.00
C ILE A 78 -18.26 10.91 9.65
N GLY A 79 -19.36 11.67 9.65
CA GLY A 79 -20.08 12.03 8.43
C GLY A 79 -19.29 12.90 7.45
N LYS A 80 -18.19 13.53 7.91
CA LYS A 80 -17.28 14.33 7.09
C LYS A 80 -16.03 13.56 6.66
N LEU A 81 -15.83 12.34 7.11
CA LEU A 81 -14.70 11.54 6.65
C LEU A 81 -14.82 11.29 5.15
N SER A 82 -13.78 11.63 4.42
CA SER A 82 -13.75 11.31 3.00
C SER A 82 -13.70 9.79 2.83
N PRO A 83 -14.41 9.23 1.84
CA PRO A 83 -14.31 7.82 1.51
C PRO A 83 -12.86 7.38 1.35
N VAL A 84 -12.55 6.18 1.82
CA VAL A 84 -11.16 5.65 1.75
C VAL A 84 -10.72 5.42 0.31
N GLY A 85 -11.66 5.40 -0.64
CA GLY A 85 -11.38 5.04 -2.02
C GLY A 85 -11.37 3.53 -2.22
N ASP A 86 -11.30 3.11 -3.46
CA ASP A 86 -11.23 1.69 -3.83
C ASP A 86 -9.76 1.26 -3.98
N ALA A 87 -9.36 0.21 -3.28
CA ALA A 87 -8.02 -0.36 -3.40
C ALA A 87 -7.70 -0.79 -4.84
N ARG A 88 -8.71 -1.29 -5.55
CA ARG A 88 -8.60 -1.63 -6.98
C ARG A 88 -8.24 -0.43 -7.83
N GLU A 89 -8.91 0.71 -7.61
CA GLU A 89 -8.60 1.95 -8.34
C GLU A 89 -7.15 2.39 -8.11
N MET A 90 -6.64 2.24 -6.87
CA MET A 90 -5.24 2.55 -6.55
C MET A 90 -4.28 1.64 -7.33
N VAL A 91 -4.56 0.33 -7.38
CA VAL A 91 -3.76 -0.63 -8.13
C VAL A 91 -3.81 -0.35 -9.64
N GLU A 92 -4.99 -0.16 -10.19
CA GLU A 92 -5.20 0.03 -11.64
C GLU A 92 -4.61 1.36 -12.14
N THR A 93 -4.66 2.41 -11.33
CA THR A 93 -4.24 3.74 -11.74
C THR A 93 -2.81 4.04 -11.27
N PHE A 94 -2.56 4.08 -9.97
CA PHE A 94 -1.30 4.60 -9.44
C PHE A 94 -0.16 3.59 -9.54
N GLU A 95 -0.37 2.37 -9.07
CA GLU A 95 0.71 1.37 -9.07
C GLU A 95 1.11 0.98 -10.49
N ARG A 96 0.13 0.86 -11.38
CA ARG A 96 0.36 0.60 -12.79
C ARG A 96 1.12 1.73 -13.47
N ILE A 97 0.77 3.00 -13.21
CA ILE A 97 1.49 4.17 -13.75
C ILE A 97 2.91 4.20 -13.22
N MET A 98 3.12 3.95 -11.93
CA MET A 98 4.46 3.89 -11.34
C MET A 98 5.31 2.79 -11.98
N TYR A 99 4.74 1.60 -12.20
CA TYR A 99 5.40 0.51 -12.91
C TYR A 99 5.78 0.91 -14.35
N LEU A 100 4.84 1.47 -15.10
CA LEU A 100 5.08 1.94 -16.46
C LEU A 100 6.19 2.99 -16.51
N SER A 101 6.18 3.96 -15.58
CA SER A 101 7.22 4.97 -15.45
C SER A 101 8.57 4.35 -15.16
N ALA A 102 8.66 3.40 -14.24
CA ALA A 102 9.89 2.71 -13.91
C ALA A 102 10.45 1.92 -15.11
N VAL A 103 9.59 1.21 -15.86
CA VAL A 103 10.01 0.50 -17.06
C VAL A 103 10.53 1.46 -18.13
N VAL A 104 9.85 2.60 -18.35
CA VAL A 104 10.28 3.62 -19.31
C VAL A 104 11.63 4.21 -18.90
N ASP A 105 11.82 4.55 -17.64
CA ASP A 105 13.06 5.14 -17.14
C ASP A 105 14.23 4.15 -17.19
N LEU A 106 13.99 2.88 -16.87
CA LEU A 106 14.98 1.82 -17.05
C LEU A 106 15.33 1.61 -18.53
N SER A 107 14.34 1.61 -19.43
CA SER A 107 14.57 1.45 -20.87
C SER A 107 15.40 2.59 -21.45
N ARG A 108 15.25 3.80 -20.89
CA ARG A 108 16.03 5.01 -21.26
C ARG A 108 17.31 5.16 -20.44
N ASN A 109 17.59 4.19 -19.57
CA ASN A 109 18.76 4.18 -18.69
C ASN A 109 18.86 5.44 -17.81
N ARG A 110 17.72 5.95 -17.33
CA ARG A 110 17.63 7.09 -16.42
C ARG A 110 17.79 6.70 -14.96
N PHE A 111 17.50 5.44 -14.59
CA PHE A 111 17.76 4.87 -13.26
C PHE A 111 18.94 3.91 -13.29
N GLY A 112 19.68 3.87 -12.20
CA GLY A 112 20.72 2.88 -11.99
C GLY A 112 20.14 1.48 -11.85
N PHE A 113 20.03 0.74 -12.96
CA PHE A 113 19.56 -0.65 -12.93
C PHE A 113 20.43 -1.52 -12.00
N GLU A 114 21.73 -1.19 -11.89
CA GLU A 114 22.66 -1.84 -10.98
C GLU A 114 22.27 -1.65 -9.52
N GLU A 115 21.77 -0.47 -9.15
CA GLU A 115 21.31 -0.15 -7.79
C GLU A 115 20.06 -0.92 -7.42
N LEU A 116 19.13 -1.13 -8.40
CA LEU A 116 17.87 -1.83 -8.16
C LEU A 116 18.01 -3.36 -8.19
N THR A 117 18.87 -3.90 -9.05
CA THR A 117 18.89 -5.35 -9.33
C THR A 117 20.21 -6.02 -8.97
N GLY A 118 21.22 -5.25 -8.61
CA GLY A 118 22.59 -5.75 -8.43
C GLY A 118 23.25 -6.29 -9.72
N SER A 119 22.58 -6.10 -10.87
CA SER A 119 23.01 -6.64 -12.16
C SER A 119 23.68 -5.57 -13.02
N LYS A 120 24.74 -5.93 -13.73
CA LYS A 120 25.47 -4.99 -14.57
C LYS A 120 24.58 -4.42 -15.68
N ARG A 121 24.82 -3.15 -16.04
CA ARG A 121 24.11 -2.38 -17.09
C ARG A 121 24.03 -3.10 -18.45
N GLU A 122 25.01 -3.93 -18.77
CA GLU A 122 25.02 -4.74 -19.98
C GLU A 122 23.88 -5.78 -20.03
N SER A 123 23.32 -6.15 -18.86
CA SER A 123 22.25 -7.14 -18.78
C SER A 123 20.90 -6.66 -19.34
N ILE A 124 20.72 -5.34 -19.48
CA ILE A 124 19.48 -4.75 -20.04
C ILE A 124 19.57 -4.44 -21.54
N ARG A 125 20.78 -4.52 -22.10
CA ARG A 125 20.99 -4.25 -23.52
C ARG A 125 20.30 -5.29 -24.38
N GLY A 126 19.40 -4.85 -25.26
CA GLY A 126 18.61 -5.73 -26.13
C GLY A 126 17.40 -6.41 -25.44
N MET A 127 17.05 -6.00 -24.21
CA MET A 127 15.89 -6.52 -23.50
C MET A 127 14.59 -6.20 -24.25
N ASP A 128 13.67 -7.15 -24.32
CA ASP A 128 12.32 -6.91 -24.82
C ASP A 128 11.46 -6.19 -23.77
N TRP A 129 11.47 -4.86 -23.81
CA TRP A 129 10.71 -4.02 -22.92
C TRP A 129 9.20 -4.19 -23.08
N ASN A 130 8.72 -4.57 -24.27
CA ASN A 130 7.29 -4.88 -24.47
C ASN A 130 6.89 -6.14 -23.70
N GLN A 131 7.78 -7.09 -23.57
CA GLN A 131 7.53 -8.26 -22.74
C GLN A 131 7.49 -7.88 -21.24
N VAL A 132 8.41 -7.01 -20.79
CA VAL A 132 8.39 -6.47 -19.41
C VAL A 132 7.04 -5.80 -19.13
N LEU A 133 6.59 -4.88 -20.01
CA LEU A 133 5.33 -4.16 -19.88
C LEU A 133 4.12 -5.09 -19.84
N ARG A 134 4.03 -6.06 -20.75
CA ARG A 134 2.92 -7.03 -20.80
C ARG A 134 2.80 -7.82 -19.50
N ARG A 135 3.91 -8.34 -19.00
CA ARG A 135 3.92 -9.11 -17.75
C ARG A 135 3.51 -8.28 -16.54
N GLY A 136 3.97 -7.02 -16.47
CA GLY A 136 3.53 -6.11 -15.43
C GLY A 136 2.04 -5.87 -15.49
N ASN A 137 1.50 -5.58 -16.66
CA ASN A 137 0.05 -5.40 -16.82
C ASN A 137 -0.73 -6.65 -16.40
N GLU A 138 -0.31 -7.84 -16.83
CA GLU A 138 -0.93 -9.10 -16.40
C GLU A 138 -0.92 -9.29 -14.87
N ALA A 139 0.20 -8.92 -14.22
CA ALA A 139 0.32 -9.01 -12.76
C ALA A 139 -0.60 -8.01 -12.04
N PHE A 140 -0.66 -6.77 -12.53
CA PHE A 140 -1.55 -5.75 -11.95
C PHE A 140 -3.02 -6.03 -12.24
N ASP A 141 -3.37 -6.59 -13.40
CA ASP A 141 -4.74 -7.07 -13.68
C ASP A 141 -5.13 -8.19 -12.70
N ALA A 142 -4.23 -9.15 -12.47
CA ALA A 142 -4.46 -10.22 -11.51
C ALA A 142 -4.60 -9.68 -10.08
N LEU A 143 -3.75 -8.73 -9.67
CA LEU A 143 -3.83 -8.09 -8.36
C LEU A 143 -5.15 -7.30 -8.20
N ALA A 144 -5.54 -6.51 -9.20
CA ALA A 144 -6.80 -5.77 -9.19
C ALA A 144 -8.03 -6.71 -9.04
N GLN A 145 -8.00 -7.86 -9.70
CA GLN A 145 -9.05 -8.88 -9.56
C GLN A 145 -9.12 -9.48 -8.14
N THR A 146 -8.02 -9.55 -7.40
CA THR A 146 -8.05 -9.99 -6.00
C THR A 146 -8.79 -9.00 -5.10
N MET A 147 -8.83 -7.73 -5.49
CA MET A 147 -9.50 -6.68 -4.72
C MET A 147 -11.02 -6.64 -4.95
N GLU A 148 -11.58 -7.53 -5.77
CA GLU A 148 -13.02 -7.63 -5.98
C GLU A 148 -13.69 -8.53 -4.94
N GLY A 149 -14.82 -8.08 -4.41
CA GLY A 149 -15.64 -8.83 -3.47
C GLY A 149 -15.63 -8.25 -2.04
N ASP A 150 -16.16 -9.03 -1.09
CA ASP A 150 -16.12 -8.67 0.32
C ASP A 150 -14.72 -8.84 0.93
N ARG A 151 -14.50 -8.29 2.13
CA ARG A 151 -13.19 -8.29 2.78
C ARG A 151 -12.59 -9.68 2.98
N GLN A 152 -13.41 -10.67 3.34
CA GLN A 152 -12.91 -12.03 3.56
C GLN A 152 -12.45 -12.65 2.25
N LEU A 153 -13.26 -12.52 1.20
CA LEU A 153 -12.93 -13.01 -0.13
C LEU A 153 -11.69 -12.32 -0.70
N GLN A 154 -11.52 -11.01 -0.44
CA GLN A 154 -10.32 -10.26 -0.83
C GLN A 154 -9.07 -10.79 -0.11
N ALA A 155 -9.15 -11.03 1.19
CA ALA A 155 -8.03 -11.57 1.98
C ALA A 155 -7.60 -12.94 1.46
N ASP A 156 -8.54 -13.86 1.24
CA ASP A 156 -8.27 -15.21 0.74
C ASP A 156 -7.65 -15.19 -0.67
N LYS A 157 -8.16 -14.32 -1.54
CA LYS A 157 -7.63 -14.13 -2.90
C LYS A 157 -6.22 -13.54 -2.88
N LEU A 158 -6.00 -12.55 -2.01
CA LEU A 158 -4.70 -11.88 -1.88
C LEU A 158 -3.64 -12.84 -1.37
N GLU A 159 -3.95 -13.64 -0.32
CA GLU A 159 -3.05 -14.66 0.20
C GLU A 159 -2.68 -15.69 -0.89
N LYS A 160 -3.66 -16.15 -1.67
CA LYS A 160 -3.42 -17.05 -2.78
C LYS A 160 -2.54 -16.42 -3.86
N TRP A 161 -2.83 -15.18 -4.26
CA TRP A 161 -2.06 -14.46 -5.26
C TRP A 161 -0.61 -14.24 -4.78
N GLU A 162 -0.43 -13.87 -3.51
CA GLU A 162 0.87 -13.69 -2.88
C GLU A 162 1.67 -14.99 -2.87
N ALA A 163 1.06 -16.09 -2.42
CA ALA A 163 1.69 -17.41 -2.41
C ALA A 163 2.15 -17.82 -3.82
N GLU A 164 1.30 -17.68 -4.83
CA GLU A 164 1.63 -17.99 -6.22
C GLU A 164 2.76 -17.09 -6.75
N PHE A 165 2.78 -15.81 -6.36
CA PHE A 165 3.80 -14.84 -6.80
C PHE A 165 5.14 -15.07 -6.10
N ILE A 166 5.15 -15.28 -4.77
CA ILE A 166 6.36 -15.56 -3.98
C ILE A 166 6.98 -16.89 -4.39
N ILE A 167 6.17 -17.94 -4.53
CA ILE A 167 6.65 -19.23 -5.03
C ILE A 167 7.34 -19.04 -6.37
N ARG A 168 6.79 -18.25 -7.28
CA ARG A 168 7.46 -17.93 -8.56
C ARG A 168 8.78 -17.19 -8.40
N LEU A 169 8.95 -16.36 -7.37
CA LEU A 169 10.19 -15.67 -7.08
C LEU A 169 11.22 -16.58 -6.40
N GLU A 170 10.80 -17.44 -5.50
CA GLU A 170 11.66 -18.35 -4.72
C GLU A 170 12.05 -19.61 -5.48
N GLU A 171 11.14 -20.17 -6.28
CA GLU A 171 11.40 -21.35 -7.13
C GLU A 171 12.36 -21.07 -8.28
N ILE A 172 12.80 -19.81 -8.49
CA ILE A 172 13.89 -19.48 -9.40
C ILE A 172 15.20 -19.99 -8.77
N GLY A 173 15.36 -21.28 -8.71
CA GLY A 173 16.62 -21.94 -8.33
C GLY A 173 17.78 -21.38 -9.12
N VAL A 174 19.02 -21.55 -8.63
CA VAL A 174 20.24 -21.02 -9.24
C VAL A 174 20.34 -21.37 -10.74
N VAL A 175 19.95 -22.60 -11.11
CA VAL A 175 19.96 -23.09 -12.51
C VAL A 175 18.97 -22.29 -13.39
N GLU A 176 17.77 -22.01 -12.89
CA GLU A 176 16.76 -21.25 -13.63
C GLU A 176 17.15 -19.77 -13.72
N ARG A 177 17.76 -19.19 -12.70
CA ARG A 177 18.33 -17.82 -12.74
C ARG A 177 19.42 -17.71 -13.80
N VAL A 178 20.31 -18.69 -13.87
CA VAL A 178 21.38 -18.74 -14.90
C VAL A 178 20.75 -18.93 -16.29
N ARG A 179 19.79 -19.82 -16.45
CA ARG A 179 19.07 -20.05 -17.72
C ARG A 179 18.31 -18.81 -18.17
N ARG A 180 17.60 -18.11 -17.27
CA ARG A 180 16.88 -16.86 -17.56
C ARG A 180 17.88 -15.74 -17.90
N GLY A 181 19.00 -15.65 -17.23
CA GLY A 181 20.06 -14.68 -17.53
C GLY A 181 20.72 -14.90 -18.90
N ALA A 182 20.68 -16.13 -19.42
CA ALA A 182 21.28 -16.48 -20.71
C ALA A 182 20.43 -16.06 -21.93
N THR A 183 19.12 -15.84 -21.75
CA THR A 183 18.22 -15.45 -22.85
C THR A 183 17.64 -14.05 -22.61
N LEU A 184 17.42 -13.27 -23.70
CA LEU A 184 16.79 -11.94 -23.60
C LEU A 184 15.38 -12.02 -22.99
N ASN A 185 14.59 -13.02 -23.37
CA ASN A 185 13.27 -13.26 -22.80
C ASN A 185 13.32 -13.59 -21.30
N GLY A 186 14.31 -14.37 -20.87
CA GLY A 186 14.51 -14.67 -19.45
C GLY A 186 14.89 -13.43 -18.63
N ARG A 187 15.71 -12.54 -19.20
CA ARG A 187 16.07 -11.24 -18.57
C ARG A 187 14.88 -10.33 -18.44
N ALA A 188 14.04 -10.18 -19.48
CA ALA A 188 12.82 -9.41 -19.44
C ALA A 188 11.85 -9.92 -18.36
N ARG A 189 11.71 -11.24 -18.25
CA ARG A 189 10.91 -11.90 -17.22
C ARG A 189 11.42 -11.58 -15.82
N THR A 190 12.71 -11.74 -15.57
CA THR A 190 13.32 -11.44 -14.27
C THR A 190 13.22 -9.96 -13.90
N CYS A 191 13.44 -9.06 -14.85
CA CYS A 191 13.30 -7.62 -14.65
C CYS A 191 11.86 -7.27 -14.24
N SER A 192 10.85 -7.79 -14.95
CA SER A 192 9.44 -7.59 -14.61
C SER A 192 9.12 -8.10 -13.20
N ASP A 193 9.54 -9.34 -12.88
CA ASP A 193 9.26 -9.96 -11.59
C ASP A 193 9.87 -9.15 -10.42
N ILE A 194 11.09 -8.61 -10.60
CA ILE A 194 11.74 -7.72 -9.61
C ILE A 194 10.99 -6.41 -9.47
N LEU A 195 10.62 -5.75 -10.57
CA LEU A 195 9.89 -4.47 -10.53
C LEU A 195 8.52 -4.62 -9.86
N ILE A 196 7.79 -5.68 -10.17
CA ILE A 196 6.51 -5.97 -9.54
C ILE A 196 6.71 -6.18 -8.02
N ALA A 197 7.72 -6.98 -7.64
CA ALA A 197 8.02 -7.24 -6.22
C ALA A 197 8.41 -5.98 -5.44
N LEU A 198 9.09 -5.02 -6.08
CA LEU A 198 9.46 -3.75 -5.47
C LEU A 198 8.27 -2.79 -5.32
N MET A 199 7.30 -2.87 -6.23
CA MET A 199 6.16 -1.97 -6.27
C MET A 199 5.00 -2.43 -5.39
N ILE A 200 4.91 -3.73 -5.09
CA ILE A 200 3.88 -4.23 -4.18
C ILE A 200 4.34 -4.00 -2.75
N PRO A 201 3.60 -3.20 -1.97
CA PRO A 201 3.97 -2.90 -0.59
C PRO A 201 4.13 -4.16 0.23
N ALA A 202 5.20 -4.20 1.05
CA ALA A 202 5.43 -5.31 2.00
C ALA A 202 4.27 -5.51 3.00
N THR A 203 3.39 -4.51 3.13
CA THR A 203 2.18 -4.54 3.97
C THR A 203 1.02 -5.32 3.36
N LEU A 204 1.14 -5.70 2.09
CA LEU A 204 0.24 -6.68 1.46
C LEU A 204 0.86 -8.09 1.48
N ARG A 205 2.01 -8.21 2.13
CA ARG A 205 2.72 -9.49 2.32
C ARG A 205 2.46 -9.99 3.75
#